data_d2ca0ba943a09ae842ababbda25d5a1f
#
_entry.id   d2ca0ba943a09ae842ababbda25d5a1f
#
_cell.length_a   1.000
_cell.length_b   1.000
_cell.length_c   1.000
_cell.angle_alpha   90.00
_cell.angle_beta   90.00
_cell.angle_gamma   90.00
#
_symmetry.space_group_name_H-M   'P 1'
#
loop_
_entity.id
_entity.type
_entity.pdbx_description
1 polymer ?
#
loop_
_entity_poly.entity_id
_entity_poly.type
_entity_poly.pdbx_seq_one_letter_code
_entity_poly.pdbx_strand_id
1 'polypeptide(L)'
;MQIHDANLKHNGNWSYRNSTSEIILHHAEASHASVEDINRWHLERGWAGIGYNYYVRKDGTIWRGRPEWAVGVHAKGHNDKSIGICCEGAYMSEHMPAAQLAALKDLIRDIMSRYGKLKLLRHKDVNETDCPGVNFPWNEVQKYAEPDTAKEETEVVEKKNVMLNGKTYTCECITKDEVNYIKMRSLEQAGFAVSYDAIRKLPSITAPQCRTFVPDGTPDVQAAIDTVQEVAGLEEQTIEYLLRYQYG
;
A
#
# COMPACT_ATOMS: atom_id res chain seq x y z
N MET A 1 6.27 -1.51 -9.11
CA MET A 1 5.91 -0.11 -9.45
C MET A 1 6.93 0.82 -8.81
N GLN A 2 7.48 1.78 -9.56
CA GLN A 2 8.41 2.78 -9.02
C GLN A 2 7.69 4.13 -8.89
N ILE A 3 7.84 4.80 -7.74
CA ILE A 3 7.32 6.15 -7.51
C ILE A 3 8.51 7.09 -7.40
N HIS A 4 8.55 8.09 -8.29
CA HIS A 4 9.60 9.10 -8.34
C HIS A 4 9.31 10.24 -7.36
N ASP A 5 10.38 10.89 -6.87
CA ASP A 5 10.28 12.07 -6.01
C ASP A 5 10.98 13.24 -6.70
N ALA A 6 10.24 14.33 -6.90
CA ALA A 6 10.75 15.54 -7.55
C ALA A 6 11.28 16.57 -6.54
N ASN A 7 11.27 16.26 -5.23
CA ASN A 7 11.65 17.20 -4.17
C ASN A 7 10.98 18.57 -4.31
N LEU A 8 9.66 18.56 -4.49
CA LEU A 8 8.88 19.75 -4.78
C LEU A 8 8.95 20.79 -3.66
N LYS A 9 9.15 22.04 -4.03
CA LYS A 9 9.10 23.17 -3.09
C LYS A 9 7.68 23.32 -2.55
N HIS A 10 7.56 23.66 -1.26
CA HIS A 10 6.29 23.98 -0.64
C HIS A 10 6.46 25.11 0.38
N ASN A 11 5.35 25.82 0.65
CA ASN A 11 5.28 26.91 1.61
C ASN A 11 4.57 26.40 2.88
N GLY A 12 5.20 26.54 4.04
CA GLY A 12 4.62 26.15 5.33
C GLY A 12 4.57 24.63 5.58
N ASN A 13 3.77 24.23 6.56
CA ASN A 13 3.65 22.85 7.02
C ASN A 13 2.41 22.17 6.43
N TRP A 14 2.50 20.86 6.24
CA TRP A 14 1.37 20.03 5.88
C TRP A 14 0.55 19.65 7.12
N SER A 15 -0.79 19.69 7.02
CA SER A 15 -1.67 19.15 8.05
C SER A 15 -1.79 17.64 7.89
N TYR A 16 -1.84 16.89 8.99
CA TYR A 16 -2.04 15.43 8.95
C TYR A 16 -3.49 15.08 8.59
N ARG A 17 -3.63 14.06 7.74
CA ARG A 17 -4.91 13.44 7.44
C ARG A 17 -5.21 12.35 8.47
N ASN A 18 -6.33 12.48 9.19
CA ASN A 18 -6.70 11.57 10.28
C ASN A 18 -7.24 10.23 9.80
N SER A 19 -7.82 10.16 8.60
CA SER A 19 -8.39 8.95 8.04
C SER A 19 -8.23 8.93 6.52
N THR A 20 -8.26 7.74 5.92
CA THR A 20 -8.28 7.57 4.47
C THR A 20 -9.39 6.60 4.12
N SER A 21 -10.40 7.06 3.42
CA SER A 21 -11.58 6.28 3.01
C SER A 21 -11.88 6.40 1.51
N GLU A 22 -11.18 7.29 0.82
CA GLU A 22 -11.47 7.63 -0.57
C GLU A 22 -10.19 7.81 -1.39
N ILE A 23 -10.25 7.46 -2.68
CA ILE A 23 -9.31 7.87 -3.72
C ILE A 23 -10.10 8.73 -4.71
N ILE A 24 -9.60 9.92 -5.03
CA ILE A 24 -10.26 10.82 -5.98
C ILE A 24 -9.36 11.05 -7.18
N LEU A 25 -9.89 10.77 -8.37
CA LEU A 25 -9.19 10.86 -9.63
C LEU A 25 -9.45 12.22 -10.31
N HIS A 26 -8.36 12.78 -10.82
CA HIS A 26 -8.34 14.05 -11.53
C HIS A 26 -7.58 13.96 -12.84
N HIS A 27 -7.77 14.92 -13.71
CA HIS A 27 -6.85 15.23 -14.79
C HIS A 27 -6.21 16.62 -14.58
N ALA A 28 -5.08 16.84 -15.22
CA ALA A 28 -4.36 18.12 -15.13
C ALA A 28 -5.05 19.22 -15.94
N GLU A 29 -5.94 18.85 -16.88
CA GLU A 29 -6.53 19.73 -17.91
C GLU A 29 -5.45 20.42 -18.76
N ALA A 30 -4.31 19.77 -18.88
CA ALA A 30 -3.16 20.20 -19.68
C ALA A 30 -2.57 18.99 -20.40
N SER A 31 -2.40 19.11 -21.73
CA SER A 31 -1.87 18.03 -22.58
C SER A 31 -0.46 17.60 -22.17
N HIS A 32 0.35 18.55 -21.73
CA HIS A 32 1.71 18.34 -21.25
C HIS A 32 1.95 19.19 -20.01
N ALA A 33 2.24 18.53 -18.91
CA ALA A 33 2.65 19.20 -17.69
C ALA A 33 3.51 18.23 -16.85
N SER A 34 4.62 18.70 -16.34
CA SER A 34 5.39 17.96 -15.34
C SER A 34 4.77 18.12 -13.95
N VAL A 35 5.20 17.30 -12.99
CA VAL A 35 4.74 17.44 -11.60
C VAL A 35 5.21 18.78 -11.01
N GLU A 36 6.35 19.30 -11.46
CA GLU A 36 6.89 20.60 -11.10
C GLU A 36 6.01 21.74 -11.63
N ASP A 37 5.47 21.61 -12.85
CA ASP A 37 4.53 22.58 -13.42
C ASP A 37 3.25 22.65 -12.61
N ILE A 38 2.67 21.50 -12.27
CA ILE A 38 1.48 21.43 -11.40
C ILE A 38 1.77 22.09 -10.05
N ASN A 39 2.93 21.80 -9.45
CA ASN A 39 3.32 22.39 -8.18
C ASN A 39 3.46 23.91 -8.29
N ARG A 40 4.13 24.41 -9.35
CA ARG A 40 4.30 25.83 -9.60
C ARG A 40 2.95 26.53 -9.73
N TRP A 41 2.02 26.01 -10.54
CA TRP A 41 0.69 26.59 -10.71
C TRP A 41 -0.12 26.64 -9.41
N HIS A 42 0.06 25.65 -8.55
CA HIS A 42 -0.60 25.64 -7.25
C HIS A 42 0.02 26.65 -6.26
N LEU A 43 1.35 26.83 -6.29
CA LEU A 43 2.03 27.88 -5.54
C LEU A 43 1.63 29.28 -6.01
N GLU A 44 1.53 29.50 -7.32
CA GLU A 44 1.06 30.77 -7.92
C GLU A 44 -0.38 31.13 -7.52
N ARG A 45 -1.22 30.12 -7.23
CA ARG A 45 -2.57 30.31 -6.67
C ARG A 45 -2.56 30.60 -5.14
N GLY A 46 -1.38 30.70 -4.53
CA GLY A 46 -1.23 30.92 -3.09
C GLY A 46 -1.39 29.65 -2.24
N TRP A 47 -1.42 28.48 -2.85
CA TRP A 47 -1.47 27.22 -2.10
C TRP A 47 -0.08 26.87 -1.54
N ALA A 48 -0.06 26.04 -0.50
CA ALA A 48 1.20 25.60 0.11
C ALA A 48 2.06 24.69 -0.78
N GLY A 49 1.60 24.34 -1.96
CA GLY A 49 2.24 23.48 -2.93
C GLY A 49 1.21 22.61 -3.64
N ILE A 50 1.68 21.59 -4.36
CA ILE A 50 0.82 20.67 -5.11
C ILE A 50 -0.32 20.12 -4.23
N GLY A 51 -1.54 20.13 -4.77
CA GLY A 51 -2.74 19.67 -4.04
C GLY A 51 -2.93 18.16 -4.04
N TYR A 52 -2.39 17.49 -5.06
CA TYR A 52 -2.53 16.04 -5.26
C TYR A 52 -1.45 15.27 -4.51
N ASN A 53 -1.77 14.04 -4.07
CA ASN A 53 -0.79 13.16 -3.43
C ASN A 53 0.08 12.44 -4.47
N TYR A 54 -0.49 12.15 -5.65
CA TYR A 54 0.22 11.50 -6.75
C TYR A 54 -0.09 12.16 -8.08
N TYR A 55 0.89 12.10 -8.96
CA TYR A 55 0.79 12.56 -10.34
C TYR A 55 1.25 11.45 -11.28
N VAL A 56 0.39 11.06 -12.22
CA VAL A 56 0.67 9.99 -13.19
C VAL A 56 0.84 10.61 -14.55
N ARG A 57 2.01 10.44 -15.17
CA ARG A 57 2.33 11.01 -16.47
C ARG A 57 1.89 10.08 -17.61
N LYS A 58 1.77 10.66 -18.81
CA LYS A 58 1.39 9.95 -20.04
C LYS A 58 2.32 8.80 -20.41
N ASP A 59 3.60 8.90 -20.05
CA ASP A 59 4.61 7.85 -20.22
C ASP A 59 4.51 6.70 -19.23
N GLY A 60 3.58 6.78 -18.27
CA GLY A 60 3.39 5.81 -17.21
C GLY A 60 4.26 6.03 -15.97
N THR A 61 5.07 7.09 -15.92
CA THR A 61 5.82 7.42 -14.70
C THR A 61 4.88 7.98 -13.63
N ILE A 62 5.12 7.56 -12.38
CA ILE A 62 4.35 8.00 -11.22
C ILE A 62 5.23 8.89 -10.35
N TRP A 63 4.73 10.06 -10.02
CA TRP A 63 5.44 11.04 -9.22
C TRP A 63 4.72 11.31 -7.91
N ARG A 64 5.50 11.42 -6.84
CA ARG A 64 5.00 11.87 -5.54
C ARG A 64 4.75 13.37 -5.60
N GLY A 65 3.55 13.75 -5.22
CA GLY A 65 3.17 15.15 -5.02
C GLY A 65 3.23 15.53 -3.54
N ARG A 66 2.08 15.89 -2.97
CA ARG A 66 1.93 16.12 -1.53
C ARG A 66 2.15 14.80 -0.77
N PRO A 67 2.81 14.80 0.41
CA PRO A 67 2.97 13.58 1.19
C PRO A 67 1.64 12.85 1.40
N GLU A 68 1.66 11.53 1.32
CA GLU A 68 0.41 10.75 1.37
C GLU A 68 -0.34 10.90 2.70
N TRP A 69 0.40 11.11 3.80
CA TRP A 69 -0.17 11.36 5.13
C TRP A 69 -0.81 12.75 5.27
N ALA A 70 -0.55 13.66 4.34
CA ALA A 70 -1.00 15.05 4.43
C ALA A 70 -2.40 15.24 3.85
N VAL A 71 -3.15 16.16 4.44
CA VAL A 71 -4.42 16.64 3.89
C VAL A 71 -4.19 17.26 2.52
N GLY A 72 -4.90 16.77 1.51
CA GLY A 72 -4.83 17.27 0.14
C GLY A 72 -5.43 18.66 -0.04
N VAL A 73 -5.25 19.23 -1.25
CA VAL A 73 -6.00 20.40 -1.71
C VAL A 73 -6.43 20.12 -3.16
N HIS A 74 -7.38 19.19 -3.34
CA HIS A 74 -7.80 18.72 -4.66
C HIS A 74 -9.32 18.53 -4.78
N ALA A 75 -10.04 18.30 -3.67
CA ALA A 75 -11.49 18.14 -3.67
C ALA A 75 -12.08 18.73 -2.39
N LYS A 76 -12.80 19.83 -2.51
CA LYS A 76 -13.40 20.55 -1.36
C LYS A 76 -14.36 19.61 -0.59
N GLY A 77 -14.20 19.54 0.74
CA GLY A 77 -15.02 18.67 1.62
C GLY A 77 -14.58 17.19 1.63
N HIS A 78 -13.52 16.83 0.90
CA HIS A 78 -13.01 15.47 0.82
C HIS A 78 -11.49 15.37 1.05
N ASN A 79 -10.80 16.50 1.14
CA ASN A 79 -9.33 16.56 1.27
C ASN A 79 -8.78 15.84 2.51
N ASP A 80 -9.52 15.85 3.59
CA ASP A 80 -9.14 15.31 4.91
C ASP A 80 -9.33 13.79 5.04
N LYS A 81 -9.93 13.16 4.04
CA LYS A 81 -10.24 11.72 4.04
C LYS A 81 -9.89 11.01 2.72
N SER A 82 -9.27 11.71 1.77
CA SER A 82 -8.98 11.15 0.44
C SER A 82 -7.51 11.28 0.04
N ILE A 83 -7.10 10.36 -0.84
CA ILE A 83 -5.87 10.43 -1.63
C ILE A 83 -6.25 10.96 -3.01
N GLY A 84 -5.68 12.09 -3.41
CA GLY A 84 -5.86 12.67 -4.73
C GLY A 84 -4.82 12.18 -5.71
N ILE A 85 -5.26 11.61 -6.84
CA ILE A 85 -4.41 11.21 -7.96
C ILE A 85 -4.76 12.06 -9.17
N CYS A 86 -3.78 12.80 -9.70
CA CYS A 86 -3.94 13.57 -10.91
C CYS A 86 -3.20 12.92 -12.09
N CYS A 87 -3.86 12.81 -13.23
CA CYS A 87 -3.28 12.30 -14.47
C CYS A 87 -2.93 13.44 -15.41
N GLU A 88 -1.72 13.43 -15.98
CA GLU A 88 -1.33 14.33 -17.07
C GLU A 88 -2.28 14.13 -18.25
N GLY A 89 -2.84 15.22 -18.78
CA GLY A 89 -3.72 15.18 -19.95
C GLY A 89 -4.94 16.09 -19.81
N ALA A 90 -5.59 16.38 -20.94
CA ALA A 90 -6.83 17.13 -21.05
C ALA A 90 -7.96 16.22 -21.58
N TYR A 91 -8.51 15.39 -20.69
CA TYR A 91 -9.46 14.33 -21.08
C TYR A 91 -10.89 14.80 -21.35
N MET A 92 -11.05 16.09 -21.54
CA MET A 92 -12.22 16.63 -22.28
C MET A 92 -12.06 16.41 -23.77
N SER A 93 -10.82 16.38 -24.30
CA SER A 93 -10.52 16.29 -25.74
C SER A 93 -9.54 15.19 -26.12
N GLU A 94 -8.71 14.72 -25.18
CA GLU A 94 -7.71 13.69 -25.38
C GLU A 94 -8.16 12.32 -24.84
N HIS A 95 -7.45 11.27 -25.23
CA HIS A 95 -7.59 9.92 -24.67
C HIS A 95 -6.33 9.55 -23.89
N MET A 96 -6.52 8.83 -22.80
CA MET A 96 -5.44 8.37 -21.93
C MET A 96 -4.58 7.30 -22.62
N PRO A 97 -3.25 7.49 -22.70
CA PRO A 97 -2.35 6.45 -23.21
C PRO A 97 -2.37 5.17 -22.37
N ALA A 98 -2.16 4.04 -23.03
CA ALA A 98 -2.18 2.72 -22.36
C ALA A 98 -1.16 2.61 -21.21
N ALA A 99 0.03 3.20 -21.37
CA ALA A 99 1.08 3.22 -20.33
C ALA A 99 0.61 3.94 -19.07
N GLN A 100 -0.04 5.10 -19.24
CA GLN A 100 -0.57 5.87 -18.12
C GLN A 100 -1.73 5.13 -17.43
N LEU A 101 -2.64 4.53 -18.22
CA LEU A 101 -3.75 3.75 -17.68
C LEU A 101 -3.25 2.55 -16.86
N ALA A 102 -2.23 1.84 -17.34
CA ALA A 102 -1.61 0.75 -16.61
C ALA A 102 -1.01 1.22 -15.28
N ALA A 103 -0.22 2.31 -15.32
CA ALA A 103 0.39 2.89 -14.14
C ALA A 103 -0.64 3.40 -13.12
N LEU A 104 -1.74 4.01 -13.59
CA LEU A 104 -2.84 4.45 -12.72
C LEU A 104 -3.51 3.26 -12.01
N LYS A 105 -3.77 2.18 -12.74
CA LYS A 105 -4.36 0.94 -12.18
C LYS A 105 -3.44 0.33 -11.12
N ASP A 106 -2.15 0.25 -11.38
CA ASP A 106 -1.16 -0.29 -10.44
C ASP A 106 -1.06 0.57 -9.18
N LEU A 107 -1.06 1.91 -9.32
CA LEU A 107 -1.05 2.83 -8.19
C LEU A 107 -2.31 2.70 -7.32
N ILE A 108 -3.50 2.61 -7.92
CA ILE A 108 -4.76 2.40 -7.19
C ILE A 108 -4.71 1.09 -6.41
N ARG A 109 -4.23 0.01 -7.02
CA ARG A 109 -4.10 -1.31 -6.37
C ARG A 109 -3.13 -1.24 -5.18
N ASP A 110 -1.96 -0.60 -5.36
CA ASP A 110 -0.99 -0.41 -4.29
C ASP A 110 -1.58 0.37 -3.11
N ILE A 111 -2.28 1.47 -3.37
CA ILE A 111 -2.94 2.24 -2.32
C ILE A 111 -3.99 1.39 -1.59
N MET A 112 -4.84 0.69 -2.33
CA MET A 112 -5.88 -0.17 -1.74
C MET A 112 -5.29 -1.35 -0.96
N SER A 113 -4.14 -1.89 -1.36
CA SER A 113 -3.46 -2.95 -0.60
C SER A 113 -2.98 -2.47 0.77
N ARG A 114 -2.62 -1.19 0.89
CA ARG A 114 -2.12 -0.57 2.15
C ARG A 114 -3.23 -0.03 3.06
N TYR A 115 -4.31 0.47 2.48
CA TYR A 115 -5.41 1.11 3.22
C TYR A 115 -6.68 0.26 3.31
N GLY A 116 -6.73 -0.88 2.61
CA GLY A 116 -7.94 -1.68 2.48
C GLY A 116 -8.92 -1.11 1.44
N LYS A 117 -10.18 -1.50 1.52
CA LYS A 117 -11.21 -1.10 0.57
C LYS A 117 -11.53 0.39 0.70
N LEU A 118 -11.10 1.19 -0.28
CA LEU A 118 -11.41 2.62 -0.40
C LEU A 118 -12.49 2.85 -1.46
N LYS A 119 -13.26 3.93 -1.31
CA LYS A 119 -14.15 4.39 -2.39
C LYS A 119 -13.30 5.04 -3.48
N LEU A 120 -13.41 4.53 -4.70
CA LEU A 120 -12.82 5.17 -5.87
C LEU A 120 -13.85 6.13 -6.49
N LEU A 121 -13.48 7.40 -6.63
CA LEU A 121 -14.37 8.49 -7.05
C LEU A 121 -13.65 9.33 -8.11
N ARG A 122 -14.43 9.96 -9.00
CA ARG A 122 -13.96 11.04 -9.86
C ARG A 122 -14.19 12.37 -9.15
N HIS A 123 -13.44 13.39 -9.48
CA HIS A 123 -13.66 14.73 -8.91
C HIS A 123 -15.11 15.21 -9.11
N LYS A 124 -15.69 14.97 -10.27
CA LYS A 124 -17.10 15.32 -10.57
C LYS A 124 -18.14 14.55 -9.75
N ASP A 125 -17.77 13.47 -9.09
CA ASP A 125 -18.70 12.72 -8.24
C ASP A 125 -18.87 13.38 -6.85
N VAL A 126 -17.98 14.33 -6.51
CA VAL A 126 -17.92 15.00 -5.21
C VAL A 126 -17.98 16.54 -5.28
N ASN A 127 -17.69 17.13 -6.42
CA ASN A 127 -17.76 18.57 -6.63
C ASN A 127 -18.35 18.87 -8.02
N GLU A 128 -18.90 20.09 -8.19
CA GLU A 128 -19.42 20.58 -9.48
C GLU A 128 -18.26 20.91 -10.43
N THR A 129 -17.91 19.96 -11.29
CA THR A 129 -16.80 20.05 -12.26
C THR A 129 -16.91 18.94 -13.31
N ASP A 130 -16.30 19.13 -14.48
CA ASP A 130 -16.19 18.07 -15.50
C ASP A 130 -14.97 17.15 -15.31
N CYS A 131 -14.10 17.47 -14.34
CA CYS A 131 -12.91 16.68 -14.05
C CYS A 131 -13.28 15.25 -13.57
N PRO A 132 -12.63 14.21 -14.09
CA PRO A 132 -11.40 14.14 -14.88
C PRO A 132 -11.63 14.17 -16.42
N GLY A 133 -12.79 14.56 -16.91
CA GLY A 133 -13.11 14.67 -18.32
C GLY A 133 -13.93 13.50 -18.86
N VAL A 134 -14.64 13.72 -19.97
CA VAL A 134 -15.57 12.75 -20.58
C VAL A 134 -14.86 11.56 -21.21
N ASN A 135 -13.62 11.76 -21.68
CA ASN A 135 -12.78 10.71 -22.29
C ASN A 135 -11.87 10.00 -21.28
N PHE A 136 -12.00 10.33 -19.98
CA PHE A 136 -11.28 9.59 -18.94
C PHE A 136 -11.78 8.15 -18.90
N PRO A 137 -10.91 7.11 -18.93
CA PRO A 137 -11.30 5.71 -19.06
C PRO A 137 -11.88 5.13 -17.76
N TRP A 138 -12.91 5.80 -17.22
CA TRP A 138 -13.51 5.50 -15.93
C TRP A 138 -13.95 4.04 -15.78
N ASN A 139 -14.65 3.50 -16.77
CA ASN A 139 -15.16 2.13 -16.73
C ASN A 139 -14.04 1.07 -16.62
N GLU A 140 -12.88 1.37 -17.20
CA GLU A 140 -11.72 0.50 -17.10
C GLU A 140 -11.05 0.61 -15.73
N VAL A 141 -10.95 1.82 -15.19
CA VAL A 141 -10.30 2.07 -13.89
C VAL A 141 -11.17 1.54 -12.75
N GLN A 142 -12.47 1.75 -12.82
CA GLN A 142 -13.43 1.32 -11.79
C GLN A 142 -13.41 -0.19 -11.57
N LYS A 143 -13.29 -0.99 -12.63
CA LYS A 143 -13.19 -2.46 -12.53
C LYS A 143 -11.99 -2.92 -11.71
N TYR A 144 -10.92 -2.13 -11.61
CA TYR A 144 -9.74 -2.45 -10.82
C TYR A 144 -9.85 -2.03 -9.35
N ALA A 145 -10.81 -1.17 -9.03
CA ALA A 145 -11.11 -0.78 -7.65
C ALA A 145 -12.09 -1.74 -6.97
N GLU A 146 -12.86 -2.48 -7.78
CA GLU A 146 -13.62 -3.59 -7.25
C GLU A 146 -12.62 -4.70 -6.88
N PRO A 147 -12.71 -5.30 -5.69
CA PRO A 147 -11.91 -6.47 -5.39
C PRO A 147 -12.12 -7.44 -6.55
N ASP A 148 -11.02 -8.01 -7.03
CA ASP A 148 -11.02 -8.96 -8.14
C ASP A 148 -11.94 -10.13 -7.78
N THR A 149 -13.25 -9.97 -8.01
CA THR A 149 -14.27 -11.00 -7.78
C THR A 149 -14.09 -12.17 -8.76
N ALA A 150 -13.17 -11.99 -9.74
CA ALA A 150 -12.72 -13.05 -10.63
C ALA A 150 -11.50 -13.81 -10.07
N LYS A 151 -10.91 -13.34 -8.96
CA LYS A 151 -9.90 -14.03 -8.13
C LYS A 151 -10.20 -13.88 -6.64
N GLU A 152 -11.43 -14.02 -6.20
CA GLU A 152 -11.67 -14.88 -5.06
C GLU A 152 -11.36 -16.31 -5.55
N GLU A 153 -10.10 -16.62 -5.78
CA GLU A 153 -9.62 -17.89 -5.31
C GLU A 153 -10.12 -17.91 -3.87
N THR A 154 -11.16 -18.67 -3.64
CA THR A 154 -11.59 -19.04 -2.30
C THR A 154 -10.30 -19.51 -1.66
N GLU A 155 -9.70 -18.64 -0.82
CA GLU A 155 -8.53 -19.00 -0.04
C GLU A 155 -8.97 -20.24 0.72
N VAL A 156 -8.63 -21.40 0.19
CA VAL A 156 -8.99 -22.66 0.81
C VAL A 156 -8.17 -22.71 2.09
N VAL A 157 -8.83 -22.30 3.17
CA VAL A 157 -8.24 -22.42 4.49
C VAL A 157 -8.27 -23.89 4.86
N GLU A 158 -7.13 -24.52 4.77
CA GLU A 158 -6.94 -25.91 5.18
C GLU A 158 -6.35 -25.97 6.56
N LYS A 159 -6.80 -26.94 7.35
CA LYS A 159 -6.12 -27.30 8.60
C LYS A 159 -4.96 -28.24 8.29
N LYS A 160 -3.74 -27.76 8.52
CA LYS A 160 -2.51 -28.53 8.33
C LYS A 160 -1.81 -28.74 9.67
N ASN A 161 -1.19 -29.90 9.80
CA ASN A 161 -0.33 -30.17 10.97
C ASN A 161 1.04 -29.52 10.72
N VAL A 162 1.40 -28.62 11.61
CA VAL A 162 2.68 -27.88 11.57
C VAL A 162 3.46 -28.24 12.82
N MET A 163 4.71 -28.64 12.66
CA MET A 163 5.59 -28.92 13.79
C MET A 163 6.30 -27.63 14.21
N LEU A 164 6.08 -27.19 15.46
CA LEU A 164 6.72 -26.02 16.04
C LEU A 164 7.35 -26.43 17.37
N ASN A 165 8.65 -26.18 17.54
CA ASN A 165 9.40 -26.55 18.74
C ASN A 165 9.24 -28.05 19.15
N GLY A 166 9.28 -28.96 18.18
CA GLY A 166 9.13 -30.39 18.40
C GLY A 166 7.71 -30.86 18.79
N LYS A 167 6.73 -29.97 18.76
CA LYS A 167 5.31 -30.27 18.98
C LYS A 167 4.50 -30.05 17.74
N THR A 168 3.54 -30.92 17.48
CA THR A 168 2.63 -30.82 16.34
C THR A 168 1.38 -30.02 16.74
N TYR A 169 1.07 -29.01 15.96
CA TYR A 169 -0.13 -28.17 16.11
C TYR A 169 -0.94 -28.21 14.82
N THR A 170 -2.26 -28.17 14.93
CA THR A 170 -3.15 -28.03 13.78
C THR A 170 -3.40 -26.54 13.54
N CYS A 171 -2.82 -26.01 12.48
CA CYS A 171 -2.93 -24.59 12.12
C CYS A 171 -3.82 -24.40 10.90
N GLU A 172 -4.54 -23.27 10.85
CA GLU A 172 -5.21 -22.82 9.64
C GLU A 172 -4.16 -22.24 8.68
N CYS A 173 -4.01 -22.88 7.52
CA CYS A 173 -3.06 -22.50 6.49
C CYS A 173 -3.79 -22.11 5.20
N ILE A 174 -3.22 -21.15 4.47
CA ILE A 174 -3.61 -20.77 3.12
C ILE A 174 -2.45 -21.16 2.21
N THR A 175 -2.72 -21.90 1.14
CA THR A 175 -1.70 -22.19 0.12
C THR A 175 -1.91 -21.26 -1.05
N LYS A 176 -0.89 -20.46 -1.39
CA LYS A 176 -0.90 -19.55 -2.53
C LYS A 176 0.46 -19.59 -3.23
N ASP A 177 0.47 -19.74 -4.55
CA ASP A 177 1.70 -19.81 -5.37
C ASP A 177 2.71 -20.86 -4.84
N GLU A 178 2.20 -22.04 -4.44
CA GLU A 178 2.96 -23.14 -3.82
C GLU A 178 3.56 -22.83 -2.43
N VAL A 179 3.26 -21.65 -1.87
CA VAL A 179 3.70 -21.26 -0.53
C VAL A 179 2.56 -21.43 0.48
N ASN A 180 2.88 -22.00 1.64
CA ASN A 180 1.93 -22.16 2.74
C ASN A 180 2.03 -20.97 3.69
N TYR A 181 0.93 -20.27 3.90
CA TYR A 181 0.80 -19.18 4.87
C TYR A 181 0.03 -19.69 6.09
N ILE A 182 0.56 -19.50 7.29
CA ILE A 182 -0.12 -19.86 8.54
C ILE A 182 -0.86 -18.62 9.03
N LYS A 183 -2.16 -18.77 9.36
CA LYS A 183 -2.90 -17.69 10.01
C LYS A 183 -2.31 -17.40 11.38
N MET A 184 -1.98 -16.14 11.64
CA MET A 184 -1.32 -15.72 12.89
C MET A 184 -2.05 -16.14 14.16
N ARG A 185 -3.39 -16.14 14.17
CA ARG A 185 -4.18 -16.64 15.31
C ARG A 185 -3.94 -18.11 15.64
N SER A 186 -3.56 -18.92 14.65
CA SER A 186 -3.22 -20.32 14.90
C SER A 186 -1.89 -20.45 15.62
N LEU A 187 -1.00 -19.48 15.53
CA LEU A 187 0.26 -19.43 16.27
C LEU A 187 0.03 -19.11 17.76
N GLU A 188 -1.00 -18.32 18.09
CA GLU A 188 -1.38 -18.06 19.49
C GLU A 188 -1.79 -19.35 20.19
N GLN A 189 -2.51 -20.24 19.51
CA GLN A 189 -2.88 -21.56 20.03
C GLN A 189 -1.67 -22.48 20.24
N ALA A 190 -0.60 -22.25 19.48
CA ALA A 190 0.69 -22.91 19.63
C ALA A 190 1.56 -22.32 20.76
N GLY A 191 1.07 -21.28 21.45
CA GLY A 191 1.75 -20.63 22.56
C GLY A 191 2.71 -19.52 22.16
N PHE A 192 2.69 -19.08 20.90
CA PHE A 192 3.43 -17.91 20.46
C PHE A 192 2.67 -16.64 20.86
N ALA A 193 3.38 -15.63 21.36
CA ALA A 193 2.80 -14.32 21.55
C ALA A 193 2.73 -13.60 20.19
N VAL A 194 1.51 -13.32 19.75
CA VAL A 194 1.25 -12.58 18.50
C VAL A 194 0.72 -11.22 18.86
N SER A 195 1.37 -10.17 18.39
CA SER A 195 0.95 -8.80 18.58
C SER A 195 1.01 -8.02 17.26
N TYR A 196 0.38 -6.88 17.22
CA TYR A 196 0.39 -5.99 16.05
C TYR A 196 0.88 -4.62 16.50
N ASP A 197 2.00 -4.17 15.94
CA ASP A 197 2.49 -2.81 16.12
C ASP A 197 1.66 -1.86 15.25
N ALA A 198 0.73 -1.14 15.86
CA ALA A 198 -0.16 -0.22 15.17
C ALA A 198 0.57 0.99 14.56
N ILE A 199 1.76 1.34 15.08
CA ILE A 199 2.56 2.47 14.58
C ILE A 199 3.32 2.05 13.34
N ARG A 200 3.98 0.89 13.39
CA ARG A 200 4.75 0.33 12.27
C ARG A 200 3.90 -0.45 11.27
N LYS A 201 2.64 -0.74 11.63
CA LYS A 201 1.70 -1.59 10.86
C LYS A 201 2.28 -2.97 10.53
N LEU A 202 3.07 -3.53 11.44
CA LEU A 202 3.71 -4.82 11.27
C LEU A 202 3.25 -5.81 12.36
N PRO A 203 3.01 -7.08 11.99
CA PRO A 203 2.82 -8.12 12.97
C PRO A 203 4.14 -8.41 13.69
N SER A 204 4.06 -8.66 14.99
CA SER A 204 5.15 -9.14 15.80
C SER A 204 4.82 -10.54 16.34
N ILE A 205 5.73 -11.47 16.14
CA ILE A 205 5.60 -12.83 16.62
C ILE A 205 6.77 -13.09 17.57
N THR A 206 6.46 -13.36 18.84
CA THR A 206 7.46 -13.74 19.82
C THR A 206 7.29 -15.22 20.13
N ALA A 207 8.34 -15.99 19.85
CA ALA A 207 8.36 -17.40 20.23
C ALA A 207 8.15 -17.55 21.75
N PRO A 208 7.43 -18.60 22.21
CA PRO A 208 7.37 -18.92 23.62
C PRO A 208 8.80 -19.06 24.09
N GLN A 209 9.17 -18.35 25.17
CA GLN A 209 10.51 -18.44 25.73
C GLN A 209 10.79 -19.91 26.07
N CYS A 210 11.43 -20.61 25.17
CA CYS A 210 12.05 -21.86 25.48
C CYS A 210 13.24 -21.50 26.36
N ARG A 211 13.13 -21.73 27.69
CA ARG A 211 14.26 -21.65 28.59
C ARG A 211 15.17 -22.86 28.32
N THR A 212 15.85 -22.86 27.20
CA THR A 212 17.07 -23.62 27.06
C THR A 212 18.15 -22.76 27.67
N PHE A 213 18.55 -23.17 28.87
CA PHE A 213 19.68 -22.62 29.57
C PHE A 213 20.93 -22.92 28.71
N VAL A 214 21.40 -21.91 28.00
CA VAL A 214 22.70 -21.91 27.34
C VAL A 214 23.69 -21.34 28.37
N PRO A 215 24.70 -22.09 28.83
CA PRO A 215 25.52 -21.68 29.95
C PRO A 215 26.36 -20.42 29.76
N ASP A 216 26.53 -19.95 28.53
CA ASP A 216 27.37 -18.79 28.20
C ASP A 216 26.62 -17.54 27.78
N GLY A 217 25.29 -17.55 27.78
CA GLY A 217 24.45 -16.37 27.57
C GLY A 217 24.40 -15.82 26.14
N THR A 218 25.00 -16.45 25.15
CA THR A 218 24.88 -16.09 23.75
C THR A 218 23.73 -16.87 23.10
N PRO A 219 22.70 -16.21 22.56
CA PRO A 219 21.68 -16.91 21.79
C PRO A 219 22.34 -17.50 20.53
N ASP A 220 22.18 -18.76 20.30
CA ASP A 220 22.53 -19.38 19.02
C ASP A 220 21.49 -18.97 17.98
N VAL A 221 21.72 -17.80 17.39
CA VAL A 221 20.85 -17.20 16.39
C VAL A 221 20.78 -18.09 15.15
N GLN A 222 21.86 -18.81 14.81
CA GLN A 222 21.89 -19.69 13.66
C GLN A 222 21.00 -20.91 13.85
N ALA A 223 21.01 -21.55 15.03
CA ALA A 223 20.12 -22.67 15.31
C ALA A 223 18.63 -22.24 15.32
N ALA A 224 18.34 -21.01 15.70
CA ALA A 224 16.99 -20.45 15.61
C ALA A 224 16.57 -20.20 14.15
N ILE A 225 17.48 -19.71 13.31
CA ILE A 225 17.26 -19.53 11.88
C ILE A 225 17.01 -20.88 11.21
N ASP A 226 17.88 -21.85 11.42
CA ASP A 226 17.79 -23.20 10.83
C ASP A 226 16.47 -23.87 11.22
N THR A 227 16.04 -23.71 12.48
CA THR A 227 14.76 -24.25 12.95
C THR A 227 13.56 -23.59 12.26
N VAL A 228 13.59 -22.29 12.03
CA VAL A 228 12.51 -21.56 11.34
C VAL A 228 12.51 -21.89 9.84
N GLN A 229 13.66 -22.08 9.21
CA GLN A 229 13.77 -22.50 7.82
C GLN A 229 13.21 -23.92 7.62
N GLU A 230 13.60 -24.85 8.48
CA GLU A 230 13.18 -26.26 8.39
C GLU A 230 11.66 -26.42 8.63
N VAL A 231 11.09 -25.61 9.52
CA VAL A 231 9.68 -25.73 9.94
C VAL A 231 8.75 -24.93 9.05
N ALA A 232 9.16 -23.78 8.55
CA ALA A 232 8.28 -22.84 7.83
C ALA A 232 8.50 -22.83 6.31
N GLY A 233 9.58 -23.43 5.79
CA GLY A 233 9.93 -23.37 4.37
C GLY A 233 10.16 -21.95 3.88
N LEU A 234 10.56 -21.03 4.78
CA LEU A 234 10.80 -19.63 4.47
C LEU A 234 12.21 -19.47 3.89
N GLU A 235 12.36 -18.62 2.89
CA GLU A 235 13.66 -18.26 2.35
C GLU A 235 14.50 -17.49 3.40
N GLU A 236 15.80 -17.74 3.41
CA GLU A 236 16.79 -17.16 4.34
C GLU A 236 16.69 -15.64 4.46
N GLN A 237 16.46 -14.95 3.34
CA GLN A 237 16.31 -13.48 3.29
C GLN A 237 15.10 -12.97 4.09
N THR A 238 14.01 -13.72 4.14
CA THR A 238 12.80 -13.34 4.88
C THR A 238 13.04 -13.43 6.38
N ILE A 239 13.82 -14.44 6.80
CA ILE A 239 14.16 -14.67 8.21
C ILE A 239 15.19 -13.66 8.69
N GLU A 240 16.22 -13.36 7.89
CA GLU A 240 17.17 -12.27 8.18
C GLU A 240 16.49 -10.92 8.32
N TYR A 241 15.49 -10.63 7.48
CA TYR A 241 14.71 -9.39 7.57
C TYR A 241 13.95 -9.30 8.90
N LEU A 242 13.33 -10.39 9.33
CA LEU A 242 12.58 -10.45 10.59
C LEU A 242 13.49 -10.33 11.81
N LEU A 243 14.70 -10.92 11.77
CA LEU A 243 15.66 -10.90 12.88
C LEU A 243 16.41 -9.57 13.00
N ARG A 244 16.79 -8.93 11.90
CA ARG A 244 17.46 -7.61 11.92
C ARG A 244 16.62 -6.51 12.55
N TYR A 245 15.29 -6.62 12.50
CA TYR A 245 14.39 -5.63 13.10
C TYR A 245 14.19 -5.80 14.62
N GLN A 246 14.60 -6.93 15.18
CA GLN A 246 14.41 -7.22 16.62
C GLN A 246 15.65 -6.89 17.46
N TYR A 247 16.84 -6.77 16.84
CA TYR A 247 18.13 -6.64 17.54
C TYR A 247 19.03 -5.50 17.01
N GLY A 248 18.50 -4.62 16.14
CA GLY A 248 19.21 -3.44 15.62
C GLY A 248 18.77 -2.13 16.24
#